data_84a7694d28785f6a5a57b1b22c9fbbf9
#
_entry.id   84a7694d28785f6a5a57b1b22c9fbbf9
#
_cell.length_a   1.000
_cell.length_b   1.000
_cell.length_c   1.000
_cell.angle_alpha   90.00
_cell.angle_beta   90.00
_cell.angle_gamma   90.00
#
_symmetry.space_group_name_H-M   'P 1'
#
loop_
_entity.id
_entity.type
_entity.pdbx_description
1 polymer ?
#
loop_
_entity_poly.entity_id
_entity_poly.type
_entity_poly.pdbx_seq_one_letter_code
_entity_poly.pdbx_strand_id
1 'polypeptide(L)'
;MQTNIRNAPLVLVGAGHAHLVSLRHWVIQGYRARAGSLMINPEPQAWYSGMMPGLIAGRFKPEQCQVPLAGLCAAVGLELVCSKLSELNADSGLLELADGQTIEFETLSLNNGAVAATPFEHDQSLQLLGAKPFPGFIHQWQSWLSSPPRQLAILGGGAAGFELAVALRISFPDTLLDLFSSRTLLSGHPPRLARLARARLKHAQVTLHENQPIDGITDGQLYVQSSAVLQPQAVILATGTAAPAWQRRCGLDCDADGFIRINPQLQSLSHPNIFASGDCASLPDTPHSGVYAVRQGGVLGDNLMAQIKGTALKTYQPQPSALALLACADGSALLSYGSLATEGRLAGKLKDWLDLRFMRQMT
;
A
#
# COMPACT_ATOMS: atom_id res chain seq x y z
N MET A 1 -18.65 -9.68 -31.61
CA MET A 1 -17.17 -9.70 -31.56
C MET A 1 -16.78 -10.89 -30.72
N GLN A 2 -16.01 -11.85 -31.25
CA GLN A 2 -15.46 -12.92 -30.43
C GLN A 2 -14.43 -12.27 -29.49
N THR A 3 -14.71 -12.23 -28.18
CA THR A 3 -13.72 -11.87 -27.15
C THR A 3 -12.60 -12.91 -27.23
N ASN A 4 -11.43 -12.46 -27.62
CA ASN A 4 -10.24 -13.34 -27.66
C ASN A 4 -9.81 -13.59 -26.21
N ILE A 5 -10.24 -14.73 -25.65
CA ILE A 5 -9.87 -15.13 -24.28
C ILE A 5 -8.46 -15.69 -24.32
N ARG A 6 -7.57 -15.12 -23.52
CA ARG A 6 -6.19 -15.58 -23.34
C ARG A 6 -6.11 -16.55 -22.17
N ASN A 7 -5.64 -17.77 -22.38
CA ASN A 7 -5.40 -18.73 -21.31
C ASN A 7 -4.02 -18.53 -20.68
N ALA A 8 -3.97 -18.53 -19.34
CA ALA A 8 -2.74 -18.37 -18.59
C ALA A 8 -2.65 -19.37 -17.41
N PRO A 9 -1.56 -20.16 -17.31
CA PRO A 9 -1.42 -21.16 -16.24
C PRO A 9 -1.20 -20.50 -14.86
N LEU A 10 -0.63 -19.30 -14.81
CA LEU A 10 -0.43 -18.51 -13.61
C LEU A 10 -0.59 -17.03 -13.94
N VAL A 11 -1.39 -16.32 -13.15
CA VAL A 11 -1.53 -14.87 -13.24
C VAL A 11 -1.22 -14.24 -11.88
N LEU A 12 -0.27 -13.31 -11.85
CA LEU A 12 0.00 -12.44 -10.71
C LEU A 12 -0.60 -11.07 -10.98
N VAL A 13 -1.48 -10.57 -10.12
CA VAL A 13 -2.09 -9.23 -10.26
C VAL A 13 -1.59 -8.30 -9.16
N GLY A 14 -0.95 -7.21 -9.59
CA GLY A 14 -0.36 -6.20 -8.73
C GLY A 14 1.08 -6.54 -8.31
N ALA A 15 1.98 -5.58 -8.41
CA ALA A 15 3.37 -5.68 -7.99
C ALA A 15 3.57 -5.19 -6.54
N GLY A 16 2.71 -5.64 -5.62
CA GLY A 16 2.86 -5.36 -4.19
C GLY A 16 4.08 -6.07 -3.59
N HIS A 17 4.38 -5.73 -2.34
CA HIS A 17 5.57 -6.23 -1.64
C HIS A 17 5.68 -7.76 -1.62
N ALA A 18 4.56 -8.48 -1.45
CA ALA A 18 4.60 -9.93 -1.40
C ALA A 18 4.99 -10.52 -2.76
N HIS A 19 4.42 -10.03 -3.87
CA HIS A 19 4.81 -10.47 -5.21
C HIS A 19 6.26 -10.15 -5.54
N LEU A 20 6.76 -8.95 -5.22
CA LEU A 20 8.16 -8.60 -5.42
C LEU A 20 9.10 -9.58 -4.70
N VAL A 21 8.81 -9.89 -3.44
CA VAL A 21 9.58 -10.87 -2.67
C VAL A 21 9.45 -12.28 -3.27
N SER A 22 8.25 -12.68 -3.71
CA SER A 22 8.04 -13.99 -4.38
C SER A 22 8.85 -14.10 -5.67
N LEU A 23 8.83 -13.07 -6.52
CA LEU A 23 9.63 -13.04 -7.76
C LEU A 23 11.12 -13.16 -7.46
N ARG A 24 11.62 -12.38 -6.50
CA ARG A 24 13.02 -12.45 -6.07
C ARG A 24 13.37 -13.82 -5.50
N HIS A 25 12.48 -14.40 -4.70
CA HIS A 25 12.65 -15.75 -4.16
C HIS A 25 12.77 -16.79 -5.30
N TRP A 26 11.93 -16.69 -6.33
CA TRP A 26 12.01 -17.56 -7.50
C TRP A 26 13.30 -17.38 -8.30
N VAL A 27 13.79 -16.15 -8.47
CA VAL A 27 15.09 -15.88 -9.10
C VAL A 27 16.21 -16.61 -8.34
N ILE A 28 16.22 -16.50 -7.01
CA ILE A 28 17.24 -17.16 -6.16
C ILE A 28 17.17 -18.69 -6.27
N GLN A 29 15.96 -19.25 -6.38
CA GLN A 29 15.77 -20.70 -6.50
C GLN A 29 15.92 -21.23 -7.94
N GLY A 30 16.16 -20.37 -8.93
CA GLY A 30 16.22 -20.74 -10.34
C GLY A 30 14.88 -21.25 -10.89
N TYR A 31 13.74 -20.90 -10.24
CA TYR A 31 12.41 -21.30 -10.70
C TYR A 31 11.97 -20.46 -11.89
N ARG A 32 11.36 -21.11 -12.87
CA ARG A 32 10.70 -20.47 -14.00
C ARG A 32 9.25 -20.94 -14.07
N ALA A 33 8.34 -19.98 -14.25
CA ALA A 33 6.92 -20.25 -14.45
C ALA A 33 6.68 -20.94 -15.80
N ARG A 34 5.55 -21.63 -15.92
CA ARG A 34 5.11 -22.23 -17.21
C ARG A 34 4.91 -21.15 -18.27
N ALA A 35 5.23 -21.46 -19.52
CA ALA A 35 5.01 -20.56 -20.62
C ALA A 35 3.55 -20.05 -20.67
N GLY A 36 3.34 -18.78 -20.94
CA GLY A 36 2.04 -18.13 -20.91
C GLY A 36 1.63 -17.58 -19.54
N SER A 37 2.46 -17.74 -18.51
CA SER A 37 2.22 -17.12 -17.19
C SER A 37 2.45 -15.60 -17.24
N LEU A 38 1.63 -14.84 -16.47
CA LEU A 38 1.55 -13.39 -16.57
C LEU A 38 1.80 -12.69 -15.24
N MET A 39 2.38 -11.50 -15.33
CA MET A 39 2.37 -10.48 -14.30
C MET A 39 1.58 -9.28 -14.83
N ILE A 40 0.49 -8.91 -14.17
CA ILE A 40 -0.36 -7.76 -14.53
C ILE A 40 -0.11 -6.66 -13.52
N ASN A 41 0.35 -5.50 -14.00
CA ASN A 41 0.55 -4.33 -13.16
C ASN A 41 0.28 -3.06 -14.00
N PRO A 42 -0.36 -2.00 -13.44
CA PRO A 42 -0.68 -0.80 -14.22
C PRO A 42 0.53 -0.11 -14.84
N GLU A 43 1.67 -0.15 -14.15
CA GLU A 43 2.93 0.50 -14.57
C GLU A 43 4.04 -0.53 -14.77
N PRO A 44 5.04 -0.25 -15.64
CA PRO A 44 6.17 -1.14 -15.84
C PRO A 44 7.14 -1.23 -14.65
N GLN A 45 6.92 -0.42 -13.63
CA GLN A 45 7.65 -0.43 -12.35
C GLN A 45 6.69 -0.54 -11.17
N ALA A 46 7.20 -1.08 -10.06
CA ALA A 46 6.53 -1.06 -8.77
C ALA A 46 7.16 0.01 -7.88
N TRP A 47 6.33 0.77 -7.17
CA TRP A 47 6.80 1.73 -6.19
C TRP A 47 6.99 1.08 -4.81
N TYR A 48 8.09 1.39 -4.17
CA TYR A 48 8.34 0.97 -2.79
C TYR A 48 7.83 2.02 -1.80
N SER A 49 6.67 1.78 -1.23
CA SER A 49 5.97 2.73 -0.34
C SER A 49 6.76 3.09 0.94
N GLY A 50 7.68 2.24 1.40
CA GLY A 50 8.54 2.53 2.55
C GLY A 50 9.44 3.75 2.37
N MET A 51 9.81 4.07 1.12
CA MET A 51 10.64 5.23 0.80
C MET A 51 9.84 6.50 0.46
N MET A 52 8.49 6.45 0.43
CA MET A 52 7.64 7.58 0.07
C MET A 52 7.93 8.86 0.87
N PRO A 53 8.01 8.84 2.20
CA PRO A 53 8.28 10.06 2.96
C PRO A 53 9.63 10.68 2.59
N GLY A 54 10.63 9.84 2.32
CA GLY A 54 11.95 10.29 1.87
C GLY A 54 11.94 10.87 0.45
N LEU A 55 11.15 10.29 -0.46
CA LEU A 55 10.96 10.81 -1.81
C LEU A 55 10.30 12.19 -1.78
N ILE A 56 9.18 12.33 -1.06
CA ILE A 56 8.46 13.61 -0.90
C ILE A 56 9.36 14.67 -0.28
N ALA A 57 10.19 14.30 0.70
CA ALA A 57 11.15 15.21 1.33
C ALA A 57 12.41 15.49 0.48
N GLY A 58 12.50 14.99 -0.75
CA GLY A 58 13.64 15.17 -1.64
C GLY A 58 14.92 14.42 -1.24
N ARG A 59 14.84 13.46 -0.30
CA ARG A 59 15.98 12.64 0.14
C ARG A 59 16.31 11.51 -0.82
N PHE A 60 15.34 11.06 -1.59
CA PHE A 60 15.48 10.04 -2.62
C PHE A 60 14.96 10.57 -3.95
N LYS A 61 15.55 10.08 -5.05
CA LYS A 61 15.02 10.30 -6.39
C LYS A 61 13.95 9.26 -6.71
N PRO A 62 13.01 9.55 -7.64
CA PRO A 62 11.98 8.58 -8.05
C PRO A 62 12.53 7.21 -8.44
N GLU A 63 13.63 7.17 -9.19
CA GLU A 63 14.26 5.94 -9.68
C GLU A 63 14.80 5.06 -8.54
N GLN A 64 15.16 5.66 -7.39
CA GLN A 64 15.61 4.93 -6.21
C GLN A 64 14.46 4.27 -5.44
N CYS A 65 13.22 4.70 -5.70
CA CYS A 65 12.00 4.23 -5.05
C CYS A 65 11.19 3.27 -5.93
N GLN A 66 11.68 2.93 -7.13
CA GLN A 66 11.02 2.09 -8.12
C GLN A 66 11.78 0.80 -8.37
N VAL A 67 11.03 -0.29 -8.52
CA VAL A 67 11.54 -1.61 -8.94
C VAL A 67 11.09 -1.86 -10.37
N PRO A 68 12.00 -1.89 -11.36
CA PRO A 68 11.67 -2.26 -12.73
C PRO A 68 11.19 -3.71 -12.80
N LEU A 69 9.98 -3.96 -13.30
CA LEU A 69 9.37 -5.29 -13.30
C LEU A 69 9.85 -6.18 -14.45
N ALA A 70 10.21 -5.59 -15.59
CA ALA A 70 10.55 -6.34 -16.81
C ALA A 70 11.68 -7.36 -16.57
N GLY A 71 12.77 -6.95 -15.89
CA GLY A 71 13.90 -7.84 -15.61
C GLY A 71 13.53 -8.99 -14.67
N LEU A 72 12.79 -8.69 -13.58
CA LEU A 72 12.32 -9.71 -12.64
C LEU A 72 11.36 -10.71 -13.30
N CYS A 73 10.40 -10.21 -14.09
CA CYS A 73 9.44 -11.05 -14.81
C CYS A 73 10.17 -11.96 -15.80
N ALA A 74 11.06 -11.41 -16.62
CA ALA A 74 11.81 -12.20 -17.62
C ALA A 74 12.69 -13.28 -16.96
N ALA A 75 13.33 -12.97 -15.82
CA ALA A 75 14.16 -13.93 -15.09
C ALA A 75 13.39 -15.16 -14.62
N VAL A 76 12.10 -15.00 -14.29
CA VAL A 76 11.24 -16.09 -13.81
C VAL A 76 10.25 -16.61 -14.88
N GLY A 77 10.34 -16.14 -16.13
CA GLY A 77 9.50 -16.63 -17.24
C GLY A 77 8.07 -16.09 -17.23
N LEU A 78 7.83 -14.93 -16.61
CA LEU A 78 6.55 -14.23 -16.68
C LEU A 78 6.57 -13.19 -17.81
N GLU A 79 5.45 -13.04 -18.51
CA GLU A 79 5.21 -11.89 -19.38
C GLU A 79 4.61 -10.76 -18.54
N LEU A 80 5.18 -9.56 -18.64
CA LEU A 80 4.64 -8.37 -18.00
C LEU A 80 3.56 -7.73 -18.89
N VAL A 81 2.35 -7.62 -18.37
CA VAL A 81 1.22 -6.93 -19.00
C VAL A 81 0.97 -5.63 -18.23
N CYS A 82 1.22 -4.49 -18.89
CA CYS A 82 0.98 -3.17 -18.31
C CYS A 82 -0.50 -2.78 -18.47
N SER A 83 -1.35 -3.30 -17.61
CA SER A 83 -2.78 -3.00 -17.56
C SER A 83 -3.30 -3.12 -16.13
N LYS A 84 -4.52 -2.63 -15.87
CA LYS A 84 -5.18 -2.67 -14.58
C LYS A 84 -6.28 -3.73 -14.61
N LEU A 85 -6.39 -4.51 -13.53
CA LEU A 85 -7.55 -5.37 -13.30
C LEU A 85 -8.81 -4.49 -13.20
N SER A 86 -9.78 -4.76 -14.07
CA SER A 86 -11.11 -4.14 -14.09
C SER A 86 -12.10 -4.98 -13.30
N GLU A 87 -12.22 -6.25 -13.65
CA GLU A 87 -13.13 -7.19 -13.01
C GLU A 87 -12.50 -8.57 -12.83
N LEU A 88 -12.95 -9.29 -11.82
CA LEU A 88 -12.65 -10.70 -11.56
C LEU A 88 -13.94 -11.44 -11.34
N ASN A 89 -14.10 -12.56 -12.04
CA ASN A 89 -15.11 -13.56 -11.78
C ASN A 89 -14.41 -14.85 -11.35
N ALA A 90 -14.36 -15.06 -10.03
CA ALA A 90 -13.63 -16.18 -9.44
C ALA A 90 -14.27 -17.53 -9.81
N ASP A 91 -15.60 -17.60 -9.87
CA ASP A 91 -16.34 -18.83 -10.16
C ASP A 91 -16.09 -19.35 -11.59
N SER A 92 -15.93 -18.44 -12.55
CA SER A 92 -15.62 -18.79 -13.93
C SER A 92 -14.12 -18.85 -14.24
N GLY A 93 -13.25 -18.45 -13.30
CA GLY A 93 -11.80 -18.38 -13.54
C GLY A 93 -11.38 -17.30 -14.53
N LEU A 94 -12.17 -16.23 -14.66
CA LEU A 94 -11.95 -15.16 -15.63
C LEU A 94 -11.59 -13.85 -14.94
N LEU A 95 -10.67 -13.10 -15.52
CA LEU A 95 -10.41 -11.72 -15.19
C LEU A 95 -10.44 -10.83 -16.43
N GLU A 96 -10.90 -9.60 -16.26
CA GLU A 96 -10.95 -8.59 -17.31
C GLU A 96 -10.03 -7.43 -16.96
N LEU A 97 -9.27 -6.97 -17.95
CA LEU A 97 -8.37 -5.83 -17.83
C LEU A 97 -9.05 -4.55 -18.33
N ALA A 98 -8.55 -3.42 -17.89
CA ALA A 98 -9.10 -2.10 -18.26
C ALA A 98 -9.00 -1.78 -19.78
N ASP A 99 -8.15 -2.50 -20.52
CA ASP A 99 -8.04 -2.42 -21.97
C ASP A 99 -8.97 -3.39 -22.73
N GLY A 100 -9.85 -4.11 -22.01
CA GLY A 100 -10.84 -5.04 -22.55
C GLY A 100 -10.30 -6.45 -22.82
N GLN A 101 -9.04 -6.75 -22.48
CA GLN A 101 -8.54 -8.13 -22.57
C GLN A 101 -9.19 -8.99 -21.49
N THR A 102 -9.60 -10.22 -21.90
CA THR A 102 -10.12 -11.25 -20.98
C THR A 102 -9.09 -12.36 -20.85
N ILE A 103 -8.78 -12.76 -19.60
CA ILE A 103 -7.81 -13.80 -19.29
C ILE A 103 -8.47 -14.88 -18.46
N GLU A 104 -8.36 -16.13 -18.91
CA GLU A 104 -8.70 -17.33 -18.15
C GLU A 104 -7.46 -17.86 -17.45
N PHE A 105 -7.55 -18.13 -16.14
CA PHE A 105 -6.40 -18.55 -15.33
C PHE A 105 -6.59 -19.93 -14.70
N GLU A 106 -5.52 -20.72 -14.62
CA GLU A 106 -5.48 -21.95 -13.81
C GLU A 106 -5.21 -21.60 -12.34
N THR A 107 -4.26 -20.69 -12.09
CA THR A 107 -3.89 -20.20 -10.74
C THR A 107 -3.80 -18.68 -10.77
N LEU A 108 -4.41 -18.01 -9.79
CA LEU A 108 -4.38 -16.57 -9.64
C LEU A 108 -3.72 -16.18 -8.30
N SER A 109 -2.92 -15.14 -8.31
CA SER A 109 -2.41 -14.50 -7.09
C SER A 109 -2.67 -13.00 -7.11
N LEU A 110 -3.28 -12.48 -6.04
CA LEU A 110 -3.65 -11.08 -5.88
C LEU A 110 -2.74 -10.40 -4.85
N ASN A 111 -2.06 -9.34 -5.27
CA ASN A 111 -1.28 -8.46 -4.38
C ASN A 111 -1.34 -7.02 -4.87
N ASN A 112 -2.55 -6.60 -5.20
CA ASN A 112 -2.87 -5.27 -5.75
C ASN A 112 -3.06 -4.19 -4.66
N GLY A 113 -2.88 -4.55 -3.38
CA GLY A 113 -2.98 -3.63 -2.27
C GLY A 113 -4.42 -3.22 -1.92
N ALA A 114 -4.55 -2.07 -1.26
CA ALA A 114 -5.79 -1.46 -0.81
C ALA A 114 -5.87 0.00 -1.25
N VAL A 115 -7.04 0.61 -1.11
CA VAL A 115 -7.26 2.05 -1.31
C VAL A 115 -7.32 2.78 0.03
N ALA A 116 -7.23 4.11 0.02
CA ALA A 116 -7.47 4.90 1.23
C ALA A 116 -8.96 4.83 1.60
N ALA A 117 -9.25 4.63 2.87
CA ALA A 117 -10.63 4.65 3.37
C ALA A 117 -11.20 6.07 3.34
N THR A 118 -12.49 6.20 3.01
CA THR A 118 -13.25 7.46 3.09
C THR A 118 -14.45 7.23 4.01
N PRO A 119 -14.26 7.29 5.34
CA PRO A 119 -15.28 6.92 6.32
C PRO A 119 -16.29 8.07 6.61
N PHE A 120 -16.50 8.96 5.67
CA PHE A 120 -17.41 10.11 5.78
C PHE A 120 -18.07 10.42 4.42
N GLU A 121 -19.17 11.13 4.47
CA GLU A 121 -19.83 11.62 3.26
C GLU A 121 -19.06 12.80 2.65
N HIS A 122 -19.00 12.85 1.33
CA HIS A 122 -18.34 13.94 0.61
C HIS A 122 -19.02 14.21 -0.73
N ASP A 123 -19.04 15.46 -1.11
CA ASP A 123 -19.35 15.89 -2.47
C ASP A 123 -18.07 15.98 -3.33
N GLN A 124 -18.19 16.48 -4.55
CA GLN A 124 -17.06 16.64 -5.47
C GLN A 124 -16.42 18.05 -5.40
N SER A 125 -16.73 18.84 -4.38
CA SER A 125 -16.26 20.22 -4.23
C SER A 125 -14.75 20.32 -3.89
N LEU A 126 -14.16 19.25 -3.33
CA LEU A 126 -12.74 19.16 -3.01
C LEU A 126 -12.08 17.96 -3.69
N GLN A 127 -10.82 18.16 -4.08
CA GLN A 127 -9.98 17.06 -4.51
C GLN A 127 -9.58 16.20 -3.31
N LEU A 128 -10.06 14.96 -3.28
CA LEU A 128 -9.63 13.95 -2.32
C LEU A 128 -8.54 13.07 -2.93
N LEU A 129 -7.37 13.08 -2.30
CA LEU A 129 -6.22 12.31 -2.74
C LEU A 129 -5.87 11.22 -1.74
N GLY A 130 -6.08 9.97 -2.09
CA GLY A 130 -5.64 8.86 -1.25
C GLY A 130 -4.11 8.78 -1.17
N ALA A 131 -3.56 8.55 0.02
CA ALA A 131 -2.16 8.14 0.17
C ALA A 131 -1.89 6.76 -0.46
N LYS A 132 -2.94 6.00 -0.75
CA LYS A 132 -2.98 4.75 -1.52
C LYS A 132 -4.11 4.82 -2.54
N PRO A 133 -3.93 4.26 -3.76
CA PRO A 133 -2.69 3.67 -4.31
C PRO A 133 -1.61 4.71 -4.57
N PHE A 134 -0.37 4.31 -4.35
CA PHE A 134 0.79 5.17 -4.34
C PHE A 134 1.08 5.94 -5.65
N PRO A 135 0.96 5.34 -6.85
CA PRO A 135 1.23 6.07 -8.10
C PRO A 135 0.38 7.33 -8.27
N GLY A 136 -0.91 7.25 -7.99
CA GLY A 136 -1.82 8.40 -8.09
C GLY A 136 -1.42 9.54 -7.14
N PHE A 137 -0.98 9.20 -5.92
CA PHE A 137 -0.45 10.19 -4.98
C PHE A 137 0.81 10.88 -5.51
N ILE A 138 1.77 10.12 -6.03
CA ILE A 138 3.03 10.68 -6.57
C ILE A 138 2.76 11.60 -7.76
N HIS A 139 1.90 11.21 -8.69
CA HIS A 139 1.56 12.05 -9.84
C HIS A 139 0.96 13.40 -9.39
N GLN A 140 0.06 13.38 -8.42
CA GLN A 140 -0.54 14.61 -7.89
C GLN A 140 0.50 15.45 -7.12
N TRP A 141 1.32 14.83 -6.26
CA TRP A 141 2.39 15.53 -5.56
C TRP A 141 3.37 16.19 -6.53
N GLN A 142 3.75 15.52 -7.63
CA GLN A 142 4.61 16.10 -8.67
C GLN A 142 3.97 17.31 -9.34
N SER A 143 2.66 17.28 -9.59
CA SER A 143 1.97 18.45 -10.14
C SER A 143 1.99 19.65 -9.18
N TRP A 144 1.90 19.39 -7.88
CA TRP A 144 1.99 20.44 -6.86
C TRP A 144 3.39 21.05 -6.70
N LEU A 145 4.47 20.40 -7.17
CA LEU A 145 5.82 20.98 -7.11
C LEU A 145 5.92 22.28 -7.93
N SER A 146 5.14 22.41 -9.01
CA SER A 146 5.09 23.64 -9.83
C SER A 146 4.04 24.64 -9.35
N SER A 147 3.03 24.22 -8.62
CA SER A 147 1.97 25.09 -8.08
C SER A 147 1.48 24.52 -6.75
N PRO A 148 2.21 24.75 -5.65
CA PRO A 148 1.84 24.23 -4.36
C PRO A 148 0.50 24.80 -3.87
N PRO A 149 -0.37 23.95 -3.29
CA PRO A 149 -1.58 24.45 -2.65
C PRO A 149 -1.24 25.31 -1.44
N ARG A 150 -2.03 26.36 -1.20
CA ARG A 150 -1.84 27.24 -0.04
C ARG A 150 -2.17 26.55 1.28
N GLN A 151 -3.15 25.67 1.25
CA GLN A 151 -3.59 24.90 2.44
C GLN A 151 -3.96 23.48 2.06
N LEU A 152 -3.40 22.52 2.79
CA LEU A 152 -3.67 21.09 2.68
C LEU A 152 -4.16 20.55 4.02
N ALA A 153 -5.22 19.74 3.97
CA ALA A 153 -5.62 18.91 5.09
C ALA A 153 -5.15 17.46 4.87
N ILE A 154 -4.58 16.85 5.91
CA ILE A 154 -4.23 15.44 5.95
C ILE A 154 -5.17 14.77 6.95
N LEU A 155 -5.95 13.79 6.51
CA LEU A 155 -6.89 13.07 7.37
C LEU A 155 -6.31 11.72 7.72
N GLY A 156 -6.04 11.50 9.02
CA GLY A 156 -5.51 10.25 9.56
C GLY A 156 -4.29 10.43 10.43
N GLY A 157 -4.43 10.23 11.74
CA GLY A 157 -3.38 10.36 12.76
C GLY A 157 -2.52 9.10 12.96
N GLY A 158 -2.50 8.19 11.98
CA GLY A 158 -1.63 7.01 11.97
C GLY A 158 -0.21 7.31 11.47
N ALA A 159 0.59 6.25 11.31
CA ALA A 159 1.98 6.34 10.83
C ALA A 159 2.09 7.09 9.49
N ALA A 160 1.26 6.74 8.50
CA ALA A 160 1.27 7.36 7.18
C ALA A 160 0.95 8.87 7.23
N GLY A 161 -0.07 9.27 8.01
CA GLY A 161 -0.42 10.68 8.15
C GLY A 161 0.68 11.51 8.81
N PHE A 162 1.32 10.97 9.85
CA PHE A 162 2.48 11.61 10.48
C PHE A 162 3.64 11.77 9.49
N GLU A 163 4.04 10.70 8.80
CA GLU A 163 5.16 10.71 7.85
C GLU A 163 4.89 11.66 6.67
N LEU A 164 3.66 11.65 6.13
CA LEU A 164 3.24 12.57 5.06
C LEU A 164 3.28 14.03 5.52
N ALA A 165 2.77 14.32 6.72
CA ALA A 165 2.74 15.69 7.23
C ALA A 165 4.15 16.29 7.34
N VAL A 166 5.11 15.56 7.91
CA VAL A 166 6.49 16.04 8.03
C VAL A 166 7.22 16.08 6.69
N ALA A 167 6.93 15.16 5.77
CA ALA A 167 7.55 15.15 4.44
C ALA A 167 7.02 16.27 3.55
N LEU A 168 5.71 16.52 3.56
CA LEU A 168 5.07 17.61 2.80
C LEU A 168 5.51 18.98 3.29
N ARG A 169 5.81 19.17 4.57
CA ARG A 169 6.39 20.39 5.09
C ARG A 169 7.74 20.70 4.43
N ILE A 170 8.57 19.68 4.16
CA ILE A 170 9.85 19.86 3.46
C ILE A 170 9.61 20.23 1.99
N SER A 171 8.67 19.53 1.31
CA SER A 171 8.30 19.82 -0.08
C SER A 171 7.69 21.22 -0.27
N PHE A 172 6.82 21.61 0.67
CA PHE A 172 6.00 22.81 0.57
C PHE A 172 6.14 23.68 1.82
N PRO A 173 7.24 24.45 1.95
CA PRO A 173 7.55 25.21 3.17
C PRO A 173 6.49 26.25 3.54
N ASP A 174 5.82 26.83 2.53
CA ASP A 174 4.87 27.93 2.71
C ASP A 174 3.39 27.44 2.78
N THR A 175 3.12 26.16 2.52
CA THR A 175 1.79 25.59 2.59
C THR A 175 1.32 25.48 4.05
N LEU A 176 0.10 25.89 4.34
CA LEU A 176 -0.53 25.58 5.63
C LEU A 176 -0.92 24.10 5.67
N LEU A 177 -0.42 23.39 6.68
CA LEU A 177 -0.66 21.95 6.83
C LEU A 177 -1.44 21.68 8.11
N ASP A 178 -2.60 21.05 7.94
CA ASP A 178 -3.48 20.63 9.02
C ASP A 178 -3.57 19.09 9.02
N LEU A 179 -3.27 18.44 10.16
CA LEU A 179 -3.38 17.00 10.35
C LEU A 179 -4.53 16.70 11.30
N PHE A 180 -5.59 16.07 10.78
CA PHE A 180 -6.74 15.64 11.56
C PHE A 180 -6.62 14.17 11.95
N SER A 181 -6.87 13.87 13.21
CA SER A 181 -6.93 12.53 13.76
C SER A 181 -8.24 12.31 14.49
N SER A 182 -8.95 11.25 14.15
CA SER A 182 -10.19 10.86 14.85
C SER A 182 -9.96 10.39 16.29
N ARG A 183 -8.72 10.02 16.62
CA ARG A 183 -8.26 9.61 17.96
C ARG A 183 -7.00 10.38 18.30
N THR A 184 -6.33 10.02 19.41
CA THR A 184 -4.97 10.47 19.69
C THR A 184 -4.00 10.06 18.56
N LEU A 185 -3.05 10.93 18.26
CA LEU A 185 -2.00 10.67 17.29
C LEU A 185 -1.28 9.35 17.62
N LEU A 186 -1.09 8.50 16.59
CA LEU A 186 -0.41 7.20 16.73
C LEU A 186 -1.01 6.31 17.84
N SER A 187 -2.35 6.29 17.98
CA SER A 187 -3.07 5.57 19.04
C SER A 187 -2.80 4.06 19.07
N GLY A 188 -2.29 3.47 17.99
CA GLY A 188 -1.84 2.07 17.91
C GLY A 188 -0.40 1.83 18.40
N HIS A 189 0.29 2.86 18.92
CA HIS A 189 1.67 2.81 19.38
C HIS A 189 1.81 3.21 20.86
N PRO A 190 2.96 2.94 21.50
CA PRO A 190 3.20 3.39 22.88
C PRO A 190 3.02 4.91 23.04
N PRO A 191 2.46 5.39 24.16
CA PRO A 191 2.19 6.83 24.36
C PRO A 191 3.43 7.73 24.23
N ARG A 192 4.61 7.19 24.49
CA ARG A 192 5.88 7.90 24.30
C ARG A 192 6.10 8.24 22.81
N LEU A 193 5.74 7.35 21.88
CA LEU A 193 5.88 7.61 20.44
C LEU A 193 4.98 8.77 20.01
N ALA A 194 3.73 8.79 20.45
CA ALA A 194 2.79 9.89 20.17
C ALA A 194 3.31 11.24 20.70
N ARG A 195 3.93 11.25 21.89
CA ARG A 195 4.55 12.46 22.45
C ARG A 195 5.71 12.98 21.58
N LEU A 196 6.58 12.08 21.13
CA LEU A 196 7.69 12.43 20.23
C LEU A 196 7.15 12.94 18.89
N ALA A 197 6.13 12.28 18.33
CA ALA A 197 5.49 12.70 17.08
C ALA A 197 4.85 14.09 17.19
N ARG A 198 4.15 14.41 18.29
CA ARG A 198 3.60 15.76 18.52
C ARG A 198 4.69 16.82 18.54
N ALA A 199 5.82 16.54 19.21
CA ALA A 199 6.95 17.48 19.23
C ALA A 199 7.51 17.72 17.82
N ARG A 200 7.58 16.67 16.99
CA ARG A 200 8.03 16.78 15.58
C ARG A 200 7.04 17.57 14.72
N LEU A 201 5.74 17.32 14.83
CA LEU A 201 4.71 18.08 14.10
C LEU A 201 4.73 19.57 14.49
N LYS A 202 4.85 19.87 15.79
CA LYS A 202 4.99 21.24 16.27
C LYS A 202 6.23 21.93 15.70
N HIS A 203 7.38 21.26 15.71
CA HIS A 203 8.62 21.78 15.12
C HIS A 203 8.47 21.99 13.59
N ALA A 204 7.78 21.10 12.91
CA ALA A 204 7.44 21.19 11.50
C ALA A 204 6.30 22.19 11.21
N GLN A 205 5.78 22.92 12.18
CA GLN A 205 4.68 23.87 12.01
C GLN A 205 3.46 23.25 11.31
N VAL A 206 3.14 22.00 11.65
CA VAL A 206 1.91 21.32 11.24
C VAL A 206 0.89 21.47 12.36
N THR A 207 -0.29 22.01 12.02
CA THR A 207 -1.40 22.13 12.97
C THR A 207 -2.02 20.76 13.19
N LEU A 208 -1.99 20.26 14.42
CA LEU A 208 -2.53 18.94 14.77
C LEU A 208 -3.89 19.08 15.46
N HIS A 209 -4.90 18.40 14.91
CA HIS A 209 -6.27 18.31 15.42
C HIS A 209 -6.52 16.86 15.89
N GLU A 210 -6.34 16.59 17.19
CA GLU A 210 -6.58 15.26 17.77
C GLU A 210 -8.02 15.12 18.29
N ASN A 211 -8.55 13.90 18.23
CA ASN A 211 -9.93 13.58 18.62
C ASN A 211 -10.98 14.41 17.86
N GLN A 212 -10.67 14.75 16.63
CA GLN A 212 -11.53 15.49 15.71
C GLN A 212 -11.76 14.65 14.43
N PRO A 213 -12.69 13.68 14.47
CA PRO A 213 -13.07 12.94 13.28
C PRO A 213 -13.76 13.88 12.29
N ILE A 214 -13.32 13.88 11.04
CA ILE A 214 -14.06 14.54 9.97
C ILE A 214 -15.27 13.66 9.68
N ASP A 215 -16.47 14.25 9.73
CA ASP A 215 -17.76 13.58 9.50
C ASP A 215 -18.41 13.95 8.16
N GLY A 216 -17.88 14.98 7.48
CA GLY A 216 -18.34 15.36 6.15
C GLY A 216 -17.42 16.34 5.44
N ILE A 217 -17.56 16.39 4.10
CA ILE A 217 -16.97 17.40 3.22
C ILE A 217 -18.06 17.90 2.28
N THR A 218 -18.37 19.18 2.36
CA THR A 218 -19.41 19.83 1.54
C THR A 218 -18.99 21.26 1.22
N ASP A 219 -19.24 21.72 0.00
CA ASP A 219 -18.94 23.08 -0.49
C ASP A 219 -17.48 23.51 -0.22
N GLY A 220 -16.53 22.58 -0.35
CA GLY A 220 -15.10 22.81 -0.12
C GLY A 220 -14.70 22.93 1.35
N GLN A 221 -15.58 22.59 2.29
CA GLN A 221 -15.34 22.70 3.73
C GLN A 221 -15.33 21.32 4.41
N LEU A 222 -14.43 21.16 5.39
CA LEU A 222 -14.38 20.01 6.28
C LEU A 222 -15.25 20.28 7.52
N TYR A 223 -16.02 19.27 7.92
CA TYR A 223 -16.91 19.34 9.06
C TYR A 223 -16.49 18.38 10.19
N VAL A 224 -16.62 18.86 11.42
CA VAL A 224 -16.52 18.07 12.66
C VAL A 224 -17.75 18.38 13.50
N GLN A 225 -18.52 17.36 13.87
CA GLN A 225 -19.80 17.53 14.60
C GLN A 225 -20.71 18.58 13.97
N SER A 226 -20.87 18.50 12.64
CA SER A 226 -21.66 19.41 11.82
C SER A 226 -21.22 20.88 11.84
N SER A 227 -20.02 21.18 12.36
CA SER A 227 -19.42 22.51 12.33
C SER A 227 -18.31 22.57 11.29
N ALA A 228 -18.31 23.58 10.43
CA ALA A 228 -17.23 23.82 9.48
C ALA A 228 -15.96 24.21 10.24
N VAL A 229 -14.88 23.49 9.99
CA VAL A 229 -13.61 23.65 10.71
C VAL A 229 -12.46 24.12 9.83
N LEU A 230 -12.48 23.81 8.52
CA LEU A 230 -11.42 24.16 7.58
C LEU A 230 -11.94 24.18 6.15
N GLN A 231 -11.37 25.06 5.31
CA GLN A 231 -11.61 25.11 3.86
C GLN A 231 -10.26 24.97 3.11
N PRO A 232 -9.72 23.76 2.97
CA PRO A 232 -8.44 23.53 2.30
C PRO A 232 -8.62 23.53 0.79
N GLN A 233 -7.52 23.65 0.04
CA GLN A 233 -7.53 23.48 -1.41
C GLN A 233 -7.52 22.01 -1.86
N ALA A 234 -6.98 21.12 -1.04
CA ALA A 234 -7.03 19.67 -1.26
C ALA A 234 -6.92 18.91 0.05
N VAL A 235 -7.37 17.67 0.02
CA VAL A 235 -7.38 16.75 1.16
C VAL A 235 -6.62 15.49 0.83
N ILE A 236 -5.69 15.10 1.72
CA ILE A 236 -4.96 13.84 1.63
C ILE A 236 -5.56 12.84 2.62
N LEU A 237 -6.00 11.69 2.10
CA LEU A 237 -6.56 10.61 2.90
C LEU A 237 -5.47 9.63 3.32
N ALA A 238 -5.10 9.66 4.60
CA ALA A 238 -4.25 8.71 5.31
C ALA A 238 -5.05 7.97 6.40
N THR A 239 -6.35 7.80 6.17
CA THR A 239 -7.41 7.35 7.09
C THR A 239 -7.42 5.84 7.37
N GLY A 240 -6.43 5.11 6.86
CA GLY A 240 -6.38 3.65 6.90
C GLY A 240 -6.67 3.05 5.53
N THR A 241 -6.89 1.74 5.52
CA THR A 241 -7.09 0.97 4.29
C THR A 241 -8.56 0.57 4.12
N ALA A 242 -9.04 0.59 2.88
CA ALA A 242 -10.30 -0.01 2.46
C ALA A 242 -10.05 -0.98 1.31
N ALA A 243 -10.86 -2.02 1.22
CA ALA A 243 -10.80 -2.95 0.12
C ALA A 243 -11.23 -2.25 -1.19
N PRO A 244 -10.57 -2.53 -2.33
CA PRO A 244 -11.07 -2.07 -3.63
C PRO A 244 -12.50 -2.57 -3.89
N ALA A 245 -13.35 -1.71 -4.44
CA ALA A 245 -14.79 -2.00 -4.58
C ALA A 245 -15.11 -3.27 -5.38
N TRP A 246 -14.26 -3.67 -6.32
CA TRP A 246 -14.44 -4.87 -7.12
C TRP A 246 -14.36 -6.16 -6.30
N GLN A 247 -13.62 -6.17 -5.16
CA GLN A 247 -13.46 -7.37 -4.33
C GLN A 247 -14.79 -7.92 -3.79
N ARG A 248 -15.74 -7.05 -3.46
CA ARG A 248 -17.07 -7.46 -2.98
C ARG A 248 -17.95 -8.12 -4.06
N ARG A 249 -17.56 -8.03 -5.33
CA ARG A 249 -18.34 -8.51 -6.48
C ARG A 249 -17.62 -9.62 -7.27
N CYS A 250 -16.45 -10.06 -6.82
CA CYS A 250 -15.60 -10.95 -7.59
C CYS A 250 -15.87 -12.46 -7.35
N GLY A 251 -16.84 -12.82 -6.49
CA GLY A 251 -17.13 -14.22 -6.14
C GLY A 251 -16.25 -14.81 -5.04
N LEU A 252 -15.24 -14.05 -4.55
CA LEU A 252 -14.41 -14.50 -3.43
C LEU A 252 -15.08 -14.21 -2.08
N ASP A 253 -14.84 -15.11 -1.10
CA ASP A 253 -15.23 -14.87 0.28
C ASP A 253 -14.43 -13.68 0.85
N CYS A 254 -15.16 -12.64 1.27
CA CYS A 254 -14.61 -11.42 1.84
C CYS A 254 -15.07 -11.23 3.30
N ASP A 255 -14.27 -10.49 4.07
CA ASP A 255 -14.67 -10.05 5.41
C ASP A 255 -15.69 -8.89 5.35
N ALA A 256 -16.12 -8.41 6.52
CA ALA A 256 -17.10 -7.33 6.63
C ALA A 256 -16.62 -6.02 5.95
N ASP A 257 -15.30 -5.79 5.93
CA ASP A 257 -14.67 -4.62 5.32
C ASP A 257 -14.40 -4.80 3.82
N GLY A 258 -14.63 -6.03 3.27
CA GLY A 258 -14.51 -6.36 1.86
C GLY A 258 -13.14 -6.88 1.45
N PHE A 259 -12.25 -7.16 2.39
CA PHE A 259 -10.96 -7.79 2.10
C PHE A 259 -11.10 -9.29 1.88
N ILE A 260 -10.34 -9.85 0.95
CA ILE A 260 -10.39 -11.28 0.60
C ILE A 260 -9.94 -12.13 1.79
N ARG A 261 -10.81 -12.99 2.29
CA ARG A 261 -10.49 -13.93 3.37
C ARG A 261 -9.57 -15.04 2.88
N ILE A 262 -8.45 -15.23 3.58
CA ILE A 262 -7.45 -16.24 3.24
C ILE A 262 -7.16 -17.17 4.41
N ASN A 263 -6.69 -18.38 4.09
CA ASN A 263 -6.13 -19.32 5.04
C ASN A 263 -4.65 -19.05 5.33
N PRO A 264 -4.03 -19.72 6.32
CA PRO A 264 -2.59 -19.58 6.58
C PRO A 264 -1.67 -20.00 5.42
N GLN A 265 -2.16 -20.71 4.42
CA GLN A 265 -1.45 -21.03 3.18
C GLN A 265 -1.55 -19.91 2.15
N LEU A 266 -2.21 -18.80 2.50
CA LEU A 266 -2.48 -17.62 1.67
C LEU A 266 -3.42 -17.88 0.49
N GLN A 267 -4.20 -18.97 0.54
CA GLN A 267 -5.27 -19.27 -0.41
C GLN A 267 -6.58 -18.60 0.03
N SER A 268 -7.39 -18.17 -0.94
CA SER A 268 -8.78 -17.78 -0.69
C SER A 268 -9.55 -18.93 -0.02
N LEU A 269 -10.42 -18.60 0.94
CA LEU A 269 -11.24 -19.61 1.62
C LEU A 269 -12.28 -20.24 0.69
N SER A 270 -12.72 -19.53 -0.34
CA SER A 270 -13.73 -20.03 -1.30
C SER A 270 -13.12 -20.70 -2.53
N HIS A 271 -11.89 -20.34 -2.94
CA HIS A 271 -11.28 -20.79 -4.19
C HIS A 271 -9.80 -21.17 -3.96
N PRO A 272 -9.47 -22.46 -3.83
CA PRO A 272 -8.13 -22.92 -3.44
C PRO A 272 -7.03 -22.68 -4.51
N ASN A 273 -7.42 -22.39 -5.74
CA ASN A 273 -6.51 -21.98 -6.83
C ASN A 273 -6.26 -20.46 -6.88
N ILE A 274 -6.89 -19.67 -5.99
CA ILE A 274 -6.71 -18.22 -5.89
C ILE A 274 -6.00 -17.90 -4.57
N PHE A 275 -4.88 -17.19 -4.68
CA PHE A 275 -4.09 -16.70 -3.56
C PHE A 275 -4.26 -15.19 -3.42
N ALA A 276 -4.21 -14.69 -2.19
CA ALA A 276 -4.16 -13.26 -1.93
C ALA A 276 -3.18 -12.93 -0.81
N SER A 277 -2.57 -11.74 -0.84
CA SER A 277 -1.54 -11.34 0.13
C SER A 277 -1.42 -9.84 0.28
N GLY A 278 -0.80 -9.39 1.37
CA GLY A 278 -0.67 -7.97 1.69
C GLY A 278 -2.01 -7.31 1.96
N ASP A 279 -2.10 -6.02 1.62
CA ASP A 279 -3.23 -5.18 2.04
C ASP A 279 -4.58 -5.51 1.36
N CYS A 280 -4.62 -6.36 0.33
CA CYS A 280 -5.88 -6.80 -0.31
C CYS A 280 -6.51 -8.02 0.38
N ALA A 281 -5.80 -8.67 1.30
CA ALA A 281 -6.21 -9.91 1.94
C ALA A 281 -6.45 -9.72 3.43
N SER A 282 -7.40 -10.49 3.97
CA SER A 282 -7.72 -10.59 5.40
C SER A 282 -7.31 -11.94 5.94
N LEU A 283 -6.33 -11.93 6.87
CA LEU A 283 -5.93 -13.08 7.66
C LEU A 283 -6.05 -12.71 9.15
N PRO A 284 -6.65 -13.53 10.01
CA PRO A 284 -6.74 -13.25 11.45
C PRO A 284 -5.39 -12.82 12.03
N ASP A 285 -5.41 -11.87 12.95
CA ASP A 285 -4.24 -11.32 13.67
C ASP A 285 -3.12 -10.75 12.77
N THR A 286 -3.46 -10.39 11.51
CA THR A 286 -2.49 -9.85 10.55
C THR A 286 -2.88 -8.44 10.11
N PRO A 287 -2.21 -7.40 10.61
CA PRO A 287 -2.46 -6.02 10.17
C PRO A 287 -2.14 -5.79 8.69
N HIS A 288 -2.92 -4.92 8.03
CA HIS A 288 -2.64 -4.44 6.66
C HIS A 288 -1.41 -3.53 6.67
N SER A 289 -0.23 -4.09 6.48
CA SER A 289 1.05 -3.38 6.52
C SER A 289 2.09 -4.02 5.61
N GLY A 290 2.92 -3.19 4.97
CA GLY A 290 4.00 -3.64 4.10
C GLY A 290 4.97 -4.63 4.76
N VAL A 291 5.20 -4.54 6.08
CA VAL A 291 6.06 -5.48 6.82
C VAL A 291 5.50 -6.89 6.79
N TYR A 292 4.18 -7.04 6.97
CA TYR A 292 3.51 -8.35 6.88
C TYR A 292 3.50 -8.86 5.44
N ALA A 293 3.22 -8.00 4.46
CA ALA A 293 3.27 -8.35 3.05
C ALA A 293 4.66 -8.87 2.61
N VAL A 294 5.75 -8.21 3.04
CA VAL A 294 7.13 -8.68 2.77
C VAL A 294 7.36 -10.08 3.33
N ARG A 295 6.88 -10.37 4.55
CA ARG A 295 7.04 -11.70 5.17
C ARG A 295 6.16 -12.77 4.55
N GLN A 296 5.01 -12.43 4.01
CA GLN A 296 4.17 -13.33 3.23
C GLN A 296 4.85 -13.77 1.92
N GLY A 297 5.65 -12.91 1.32
CA GLY A 297 6.17 -13.11 -0.04
C GLY A 297 6.96 -14.39 -0.25
N GLY A 298 7.82 -14.81 0.69
CA GLY A 298 8.56 -16.06 0.59
C GLY A 298 7.63 -17.28 0.63
N VAL A 299 6.69 -17.31 1.57
CA VAL A 299 5.70 -18.38 1.70
C VAL A 299 4.77 -18.41 0.48
N LEU A 300 4.33 -17.24 0.00
CA LEU A 300 3.51 -17.13 -1.21
C LEU A 300 4.23 -17.71 -2.43
N GLY A 301 5.51 -17.34 -2.63
CA GLY A 301 6.30 -17.86 -3.74
C GLY A 301 6.44 -19.38 -3.71
N ASP A 302 6.72 -19.97 -2.53
CA ASP A 302 6.76 -21.42 -2.35
C ASP A 302 5.41 -22.06 -2.61
N ASN A 303 4.31 -21.48 -2.13
CA ASN A 303 2.96 -22.03 -2.26
C ASN A 303 2.44 -21.96 -3.70
N LEU A 304 2.74 -20.92 -4.45
CA LEU A 304 2.41 -20.85 -5.87
C LEU A 304 3.16 -21.94 -6.68
N MET A 305 4.44 -22.18 -6.36
CA MET A 305 5.18 -23.29 -6.96
C MET A 305 4.59 -24.65 -6.57
N ALA A 306 4.22 -24.82 -5.30
CA ALA A 306 3.66 -26.05 -4.78
C ALA A 306 2.29 -26.35 -5.39
N GLN A 307 1.44 -25.34 -5.55
CA GLN A 307 0.13 -25.43 -6.22
C GLN A 307 0.29 -25.94 -7.66
N ILE A 308 1.20 -25.37 -8.43
CA ILE A 308 1.46 -25.77 -9.83
C ILE A 308 2.00 -27.21 -9.92
N LYS A 309 2.80 -27.63 -8.92
CA LYS A 309 3.39 -28.98 -8.87
C LYS A 309 2.50 -30.02 -8.20
N GLY A 310 1.37 -29.65 -7.61
CA GLY A 310 0.51 -30.53 -6.83
C GLY A 310 1.17 -31.05 -5.53
N THR A 311 2.04 -30.25 -4.89
CA THR A 311 2.73 -30.60 -3.64
C THR A 311 2.17 -29.85 -2.43
N ALA A 312 2.58 -30.24 -1.22
CA ALA A 312 2.07 -29.67 0.02
C ALA A 312 2.43 -28.17 0.17
N LEU A 313 1.46 -27.38 0.63
CA LEU A 313 1.62 -25.94 0.86
C LEU A 313 2.24 -25.67 2.25
N LYS A 314 3.00 -24.57 2.33
CA LYS A 314 3.59 -24.05 3.56
C LYS A 314 2.62 -23.13 4.29
N THR A 315 2.70 -23.10 5.62
CA THR A 315 1.90 -22.23 6.47
C THR A 315 2.67 -20.94 6.79
N TYR A 316 2.04 -19.80 6.56
CA TYR A 316 2.48 -18.50 7.04
C TYR A 316 2.03 -18.31 8.49
N GLN A 317 2.95 -17.87 9.34
CA GLN A 317 2.66 -17.50 10.73
C GLN A 317 2.94 -15.99 10.91
N PRO A 318 1.89 -15.20 11.22
CA PRO A 318 2.08 -13.78 11.49
C PRO A 318 2.97 -13.55 12.72
N GLN A 319 3.88 -12.58 12.64
CA GLN A 319 4.64 -12.19 13.82
C GLN A 319 3.75 -11.39 14.79
N PRO A 320 3.93 -11.57 16.12
CA PRO A 320 3.12 -10.89 17.12
C PRO A 320 3.39 -9.38 17.20
N SER A 321 4.54 -8.92 16.72
CA SER A 321 4.90 -7.51 16.68
C SER A 321 5.81 -7.20 15.51
N ALA A 322 5.74 -5.97 15.02
CA ALA A 322 6.59 -5.45 13.97
C ALA A 322 7.37 -4.23 14.47
N LEU A 323 8.64 -4.12 14.03
CA LEU A 323 9.41 -2.89 14.20
C LEU A 323 8.76 -1.80 13.34
N ALA A 324 8.35 -0.70 13.96
CA ALA A 324 7.90 0.49 13.26
C ALA A 324 9.02 1.55 13.24
N LEU A 325 9.35 2.01 12.04
CA LEU A 325 10.30 3.09 11.81
C LEU A 325 9.58 4.17 10.99
N LEU A 326 9.23 5.29 11.63
CA LEU A 326 8.49 6.38 11.00
C LEU A 326 9.48 7.49 10.63
N ALA A 327 9.59 7.79 9.34
CA ALA A 327 10.51 8.81 8.85
C ALA A 327 10.09 10.22 9.33
N CYS A 328 11.06 10.99 9.82
CA CYS A 328 10.85 12.40 10.19
C CYS A 328 11.26 13.37 9.08
N ALA A 329 11.48 12.89 7.87
CA ALA A 329 11.86 13.64 6.67
C ALA A 329 13.25 14.33 6.72
N ASP A 330 13.81 14.58 7.89
CA ASP A 330 15.12 15.23 8.14
C ASP A 330 16.32 14.25 8.25
N GLY A 331 16.10 12.97 7.94
CA GLY A 331 17.07 11.89 8.10
C GLY A 331 17.06 11.25 9.49
N SER A 332 16.18 11.69 10.38
CA SER A 332 15.85 10.98 11.61
C SER A 332 14.58 10.14 11.45
N ALA A 333 14.31 9.26 12.40
CA ALA A 333 13.08 8.49 12.45
C ALA A 333 12.60 8.31 13.90
N LEU A 334 11.30 8.14 14.07
CA LEU A 334 10.73 7.56 15.26
C LEU A 334 10.82 6.04 15.15
N LEU A 335 11.20 5.38 16.24
CA LEU A 335 11.29 3.93 16.34
C LEU A 335 10.35 3.43 17.40
N SER A 336 9.58 2.39 17.10
CA SER A 336 8.73 1.67 18.07
C SER A 336 8.85 0.18 17.88
N TYR A 337 9.04 -0.56 18.99
CA TYR A 337 9.02 -2.01 19.04
C TYR A 337 8.50 -2.47 20.39
N GLY A 338 7.36 -3.15 20.43
CA GLY A 338 6.66 -3.46 21.67
C GLY A 338 6.36 -2.19 22.46
N SER A 339 6.80 -2.11 23.71
CA SER A 339 6.65 -0.92 24.57
C SER A 339 7.76 0.13 24.40
N LEU A 340 8.83 -0.21 23.69
CA LEU A 340 9.95 0.69 23.44
C LEU A 340 9.58 1.75 22.40
N ALA A 341 9.86 3.01 22.70
CA ALA A 341 9.76 4.10 21.74
C ALA A 341 10.94 5.07 21.91
N THR A 342 11.58 5.44 20.81
CA THR A 342 12.69 6.40 20.77
C THR A 342 12.70 7.16 19.45
N GLU A 343 13.58 8.15 19.31
CA GLU A 343 13.79 8.90 18.09
C GLU A 343 15.27 9.21 17.87
N GLY A 344 15.63 9.52 16.66
CA GLY A 344 16.94 10.06 16.34
C GLY A 344 17.49 9.64 14.99
N ARG A 345 18.69 10.15 14.70
CA ARG A 345 19.39 9.86 13.44
C ARG A 345 19.83 8.40 13.30
N LEU A 346 20.09 7.69 14.41
CA LEU A 346 20.41 6.26 14.34
C LEU A 346 19.20 5.45 13.86
N ALA A 347 18.00 5.76 14.37
CA ALA A 347 16.76 5.15 13.87
C ALA A 347 16.52 5.49 12.39
N GLY A 348 16.82 6.72 11.96
CA GLY A 348 16.77 7.12 10.57
C GLY A 348 17.75 6.33 9.68
N LYS A 349 19.00 6.20 10.11
CA LYS A 349 20.00 5.38 9.39
C LYS A 349 19.60 3.92 9.30
N LEU A 350 19.00 3.35 10.36
CA LEU A 350 18.47 2.00 10.32
C LEU A 350 17.34 1.87 9.30
N LYS A 351 16.39 2.83 9.26
CA LYS A 351 15.32 2.87 8.28
C LYS A 351 15.89 2.93 6.86
N ASP A 352 16.78 3.89 6.59
CA ASP A 352 17.41 4.03 5.27
C ASP A 352 18.15 2.76 4.85
N TRP A 353 18.86 2.11 5.78
CA TRP A 353 19.57 0.86 5.49
C TRP A 353 18.60 -0.28 5.13
N LEU A 354 17.49 -0.43 5.86
CA LEU A 354 16.47 -1.44 5.57
C LEU A 354 15.81 -1.19 4.22
N ASP A 355 15.42 0.05 3.93
CA ASP A 355 14.77 0.43 2.68
C ASP A 355 15.71 0.22 1.48
N LEU A 356 16.95 0.72 1.56
CA LEU A 356 17.94 0.54 0.50
C LEU A 356 18.37 -0.92 0.33
N ARG A 357 18.41 -1.70 1.42
CA ARG A 357 18.67 -3.14 1.34
C ARG A 357 17.54 -3.85 0.59
N PHE A 358 16.28 -3.52 0.89
CA PHE A 358 15.13 -4.06 0.18
C PHE A 358 15.23 -3.74 -1.32
N MET A 359 15.45 -2.48 -1.69
CA MET A 359 15.57 -2.06 -3.08
C MET A 359 16.69 -2.79 -3.83
N ARG A 360 17.90 -2.86 -3.22
CA ARG A 360 19.03 -3.61 -3.80
C ARG A 360 18.78 -5.10 -4.00
N GLN A 361 17.86 -5.69 -3.25
CA GLN A 361 17.48 -7.08 -3.44
C GLN A 361 16.48 -7.27 -4.59
N MET A 362 15.78 -6.21 -4.99
CA MET A 362 14.76 -6.24 -6.05
C MET A 362 15.31 -5.82 -7.43
N THR A 363 16.47 -5.19 -7.47
CA THR A 363 17.20 -4.83 -8.69
C THR A 363 18.39 -5.76 -8.90
#